data_0e09a68613109683d72ff40827b0f93d
#
_entry.id   0e09a68613109683d72ff40827b0f93d
#
_cell.length_a   1.000
_cell.length_b   1.000
_cell.length_c   1.000
_cell.angle_alpha   90.00
_cell.angle_beta   90.00
_cell.angle_gamma   90.00
#
_symmetry.space_group_name_H-M   'P 1'
#
loop_
_entity.id
_entity.type
_entity.pdbx_description
1 polymer ?
#
loop_
_entity_poly.entity_id
_entity_poly.type
_entity_poly.pdbx_seq_one_letter_code
_entity_poly.pdbx_strand_id
1 'polypeptide(L)'
;MLYILNEIICIFYNFLITKMASAEFFQDISGIIKNNEERLSYGISVTDFNKDGQFEFIVTGFRHPNLALSYKKGFLENLINEEIFSDDIRSTIGVAACDIDNDGFEELYFLNTDTYSGRKQYSDRLLDSQTKIIDLFEIEKNLNL
;
A
#
# COMPACT_ATOMS: atom_id res chain seq x y z
N MET A 1 55.77 2.43 26.08
CA MET A 1 55.37 2.43 24.67
C MET A 1 54.32 1.37 24.33
N LEU A 2 54.33 0.21 24.90
CA LEU A 2 53.31 -0.83 24.62
C LEU A 2 51.93 -0.50 25.18
N TYR A 3 51.79 0.23 26.29
CA TYR A 3 50.49 0.56 26.94
C TYR A 3 49.64 1.55 26.10
N ILE A 4 50.28 2.54 25.47
CA ILE A 4 49.58 3.53 24.65
C ILE A 4 49.03 2.89 23.37
N LEU A 5 49.73 1.90 22.82
CA LEU A 5 49.28 1.19 21.60
C LEU A 5 48.02 0.35 21.87
N ASN A 6 47.91 -0.27 23.03
CA ASN A 6 46.71 -1.03 23.41
C ASN A 6 45.48 -0.15 23.64
N GLU A 7 45.62 1.03 24.23
CA GLU A 7 44.51 1.96 24.40
C GLU A 7 44.01 2.50 23.05
N ILE A 8 44.90 2.84 22.13
CA ILE A 8 44.55 3.29 20.81
C ILE A 8 43.83 2.20 20.00
N ILE A 9 44.28 0.95 20.11
CA ILE A 9 43.62 -0.21 19.44
C ILE A 9 42.24 -0.44 20.05
N CYS A 10 42.07 -0.35 21.38
CA CYS A 10 40.75 -0.46 22.02
C CYS A 10 39.79 0.65 21.63
N ILE A 11 40.24 1.90 21.49
CA ILE A 11 39.42 3.04 21.04
C ILE A 11 39.02 2.85 19.59
N PHE A 12 39.91 2.45 18.70
CA PHE A 12 39.60 2.16 17.31
C PHE A 12 38.63 0.97 17.15
N TYR A 13 38.81 -0.08 17.96
CA TYR A 13 37.92 -1.26 17.94
C TYR A 13 36.52 -0.91 18.44
N ASN A 14 36.39 -0.14 19.52
CA ASN A 14 35.10 0.36 20.00
C ASN A 14 34.45 1.33 19.02
N PHE A 15 35.24 2.20 18.37
CA PHE A 15 34.72 3.11 17.35
C PHE A 15 34.22 2.37 16.08
N LEU A 16 34.94 1.30 15.69
CA LEU A 16 34.51 0.43 14.56
C LEU A 16 33.26 -0.37 14.90
N ILE A 17 33.20 -0.96 16.11
CA ILE A 17 32.02 -1.73 16.56
C ILE A 17 30.80 -0.84 16.72
N THR A 18 30.93 0.38 17.26
CA THR A 18 29.78 1.30 17.40
C THR A 18 29.30 1.80 16.04
N LYS A 19 30.16 1.95 15.03
CA LYS A 19 29.71 2.25 13.66
C LYS A 19 29.09 1.05 12.95
N MET A 20 29.51 -0.17 13.23
CA MET A 20 28.90 -1.38 12.65
C MET A 20 27.58 -1.77 13.32
N ALA A 21 27.34 -1.32 14.59
CA ALA A 21 26.10 -1.61 15.31
C ALA A 21 24.91 -0.68 14.95
N SER A 22 25.12 0.33 14.12
CA SER A 22 24.07 1.26 13.67
C SER A 22 23.83 1.21 12.15
N ALA A 23 23.93 0.03 11.53
CA ALA A 23 23.37 -0.14 10.21
C ALA A 23 21.84 -0.15 10.38
N GLU A 24 21.20 1.00 10.24
CA GLU A 24 19.75 1.06 10.06
C GLU A 24 19.43 0.37 8.73
N PHE A 25 18.94 -0.87 8.82
CA PHE A 25 18.48 -1.63 7.65
C PHE A 25 17.20 -1.01 7.05
N PHE A 26 16.49 -0.22 7.84
CA PHE A 26 15.26 0.45 7.43
C PHE A 26 15.33 1.92 7.79
N GLN A 27 14.90 2.76 6.89
CA GLN A 27 14.76 4.19 7.10
C GLN A 27 13.28 4.57 6.99
N ASP A 28 12.78 5.37 7.93
CA ASP A 28 11.47 5.99 7.80
C ASP A 28 11.50 7.05 6.71
N ILE A 29 10.74 6.81 5.65
CA ILE A 29 10.57 7.72 4.51
C ILE A 29 9.12 8.24 4.41
N SER A 30 8.31 8.11 5.47
CA SER A 30 6.90 8.54 5.47
C SER A 30 6.71 10.00 5.05
N GLY A 31 7.72 10.84 5.25
CA GLY A 31 7.72 12.24 4.81
C GLY A 31 7.62 12.48 3.30
N ILE A 32 7.82 11.44 2.46
CA ILE A 32 7.59 11.55 1.01
C ILE A 32 6.12 11.34 0.61
N ILE A 33 5.25 10.87 1.51
CA ILE A 33 3.83 10.66 1.24
C ILE A 33 3.11 12.00 1.39
N LYS A 34 2.56 12.51 0.30
CA LYS A 34 1.76 13.74 0.33
C LYS A 34 0.41 13.49 1.00
N ASN A 35 -0.02 14.44 1.84
CA ASN A 35 -1.28 14.35 2.58
C ASN A 35 -1.41 13.06 3.39
N ASN A 36 -0.34 12.69 4.09
CA ASN A 36 -0.28 11.50 4.94
C ASN A 36 -1.04 11.73 6.25
N GLU A 37 -2.36 11.63 6.20
CA GLU A 37 -3.24 11.77 7.36
C GLU A 37 -3.23 10.49 8.20
N GLU A 38 -3.40 10.62 9.51
CA GLU A 38 -3.59 9.46 10.40
C GLU A 38 -4.87 8.70 10.03
N ARG A 39 -4.74 7.41 9.78
CA ARG A 39 -5.82 6.56 9.29
C ARG A 39 -5.60 5.09 9.65
N LEU A 40 -6.68 4.33 9.74
CA LEU A 40 -6.60 2.89 9.84
C LEU A 40 -6.48 2.28 8.45
N SER A 41 -5.41 1.51 8.24
CA SER A 41 -5.14 0.76 7.01
C SER A 41 -4.60 -0.61 7.37
N TYR A 42 -5.14 -1.67 6.73
CA TYR A 42 -4.80 -3.06 7.07
C TYR A 42 -4.19 -3.82 5.91
N GLY A 43 -4.46 -3.42 4.68
CA GLY A 43 -4.02 -4.10 3.47
C GLY A 43 -3.23 -3.19 2.53
N ILE A 44 -2.25 -3.80 1.86
CA ILE A 44 -1.48 -3.15 0.80
C ILE A 44 -1.23 -4.16 -0.33
N SER A 45 -1.32 -3.70 -1.58
CA SER A 45 -0.86 -4.40 -2.77
C SER A 45 0.05 -3.51 -3.59
N VAL A 46 0.90 -4.11 -4.41
CA VAL A 46 1.77 -3.39 -5.35
C VAL A 46 1.46 -3.88 -6.75
N THR A 47 1.09 -2.97 -7.64
CA THR A 47 0.66 -3.28 -9.00
C THR A 47 0.92 -2.10 -9.92
N ASP A 48 1.12 -2.34 -11.21
CA ASP A 48 1.07 -1.32 -12.27
C ASP A 48 -0.38 -1.17 -12.74
N PHE A 49 -1.21 -0.59 -11.84
CA PHE A 49 -2.67 -0.52 -12.00
C PHE A 49 -3.10 0.28 -13.23
N ASN A 50 -2.36 1.31 -13.59
CA ASN A 50 -2.67 2.17 -14.74
C ASN A 50 -1.88 1.80 -16.00
N LYS A 51 -1.03 0.76 -15.91
CA LYS A 51 -0.21 0.21 -17.00
C LYS A 51 0.75 1.23 -17.62
N ASP A 52 1.29 2.14 -16.81
CA ASP A 52 2.27 3.15 -17.25
C ASP A 52 3.74 2.66 -17.09
N GLY A 53 3.95 1.46 -16.59
CA GLY A 53 5.26 0.84 -16.35
C GLY A 53 5.86 1.21 -15.00
N GLN A 54 5.12 1.89 -14.13
CA GLN A 54 5.50 2.16 -12.74
C GLN A 54 4.52 1.46 -11.81
N PHE A 55 5.02 1.04 -10.65
CA PHE A 55 4.17 0.39 -9.65
C PHE A 55 3.53 1.41 -8.73
N GLU A 56 2.24 1.22 -8.47
CA GLU A 56 1.48 1.89 -7.43
C GLU A 56 1.41 1.02 -6.17
N PHE A 57 1.30 1.70 -5.02
CA PHE A 57 0.93 1.10 -3.74
C PHE A 57 -0.56 1.31 -3.53
N ILE A 58 -1.32 0.23 -3.62
CA ILE A 58 -2.76 0.25 -3.31
C ILE A 58 -2.92 0.03 -1.81
N VAL A 59 -3.38 1.04 -1.10
CA VAL A 59 -3.51 1.03 0.37
C VAL A 59 -4.98 1.05 0.75
N THR A 60 -5.43 0.08 1.53
CA THR A 60 -6.84 0.00 1.95
C THR A 60 -7.15 1.01 3.05
N GLY A 61 -8.40 1.52 3.04
CA GLY A 61 -8.94 2.38 4.07
C GLY A 61 -10.03 1.69 4.91
N PHE A 62 -9.91 1.74 6.23
CA PHE A 62 -10.96 1.29 7.12
C PHE A 62 -11.85 2.47 7.49
N ARG A 63 -13.01 2.63 6.81
CA ARG A 63 -13.86 3.83 6.84
C ARG A 63 -13.09 5.10 6.50
N HIS A 64 -12.14 4.96 5.60
CA HIS A 64 -11.35 6.02 4.99
C HIS A 64 -11.16 5.67 3.51
N PRO A 65 -10.84 6.64 2.67
CA PRO A 65 -10.58 6.36 1.26
C PRO A 65 -9.48 5.32 1.06
N ASN A 66 -9.67 4.37 0.14
CA ASN A 66 -8.55 3.62 -0.40
C ASN A 66 -7.66 4.57 -1.19
N LEU A 67 -6.35 4.30 -1.24
CA LEU A 67 -5.39 5.12 -1.98
C LEU A 67 -4.65 4.28 -3.02
N ALA A 68 -4.39 4.89 -4.16
CA ALA A 68 -3.42 4.42 -5.16
C ALA A 68 -2.24 5.39 -5.17
N LEU A 69 -1.19 5.08 -4.44
CA LEU A 69 -0.03 5.95 -4.29
C LEU A 69 1.00 5.65 -5.38
N SER A 70 1.26 6.63 -6.24
CA SER A 70 2.30 6.58 -7.26
C SER A 70 3.47 7.49 -6.92
N TYR A 71 4.67 7.06 -7.27
CA TYR A 71 5.88 7.84 -7.05
C TYR A 71 6.09 8.86 -8.17
N LYS A 72 6.02 10.15 -7.84
CA LYS A 72 6.22 11.25 -8.78
C LYS A 72 7.15 12.31 -8.20
N LYS A 73 8.27 12.57 -8.88
CA LYS A 73 9.19 13.67 -8.55
C LYS A 73 9.65 13.71 -7.08
N GLY A 74 9.92 12.56 -6.49
CA GLY A 74 10.38 12.45 -5.11
C GLY A 74 9.29 12.29 -4.06
N PHE A 75 8.02 12.23 -4.46
CA PHE A 75 6.87 12.07 -3.56
C PHE A 75 5.96 10.92 -3.97
N LEU A 76 5.25 10.36 -3.01
CA LEU A 76 4.11 9.48 -3.22
C LEU A 76 2.83 10.31 -3.18
N GLU A 77 2.06 10.26 -4.26
CA GLU A 77 0.81 11.01 -4.41
C GLU A 77 -0.34 10.05 -4.76
N ASN A 78 -1.53 10.31 -4.23
CA ASN A 78 -2.71 9.55 -4.63
C ASN A 78 -3.12 9.90 -6.06
N LEU A 79 -3.24 8.88 -6.92
CA LEU A 79 -3.60 9.03 -8.33
C LEU A 79 -5.10 9.07 -8.56
N ILE A 80 -5.87 8.39 -7.71
CA ILE A 80 -7.26 8.04 -7.98
C ILE A 80 -8.14 8.64 -6.89
N ASN A 81 -9.15 9.40 -7.31
CA ASN A 81 -10.13 10.03 -6.42
C ASN A 81 -11.57 9.66 -6.78
N GLU A 82 -11.77 8.71 -7.72
CA GLU A 82 -13.11 8.23 -8.04
C GLU A 82 -13.75 7.56 -6.82
N GLU A 83 -15.03 7.84 -6.60
CA GLU A 83 -15.81 7.34 -5.47
C GLU A 83 -15.81 5.80 -5.39
N ILE A 84 -15.92 5.14 -6.55
CA ILE A 84 -15.91 3.67 -6.65
C ILE A 84 -14.62 3.05 -6.14
N PHE A 85 -13.49 3.73 -6.30
CA PHE A 85 -12.18 3.28 -5.82
C PHE A 85 -11.94 3.72 -4.38
N SER A 86 -12.20 4.99 -4.06
CA SER A 86 -12.00 5.57 -2.72
C SER A 86 -12.78 4.80 -1.67
N ASP A 87 -14.08 4.60 -1.92
CA ASP A 87 -14.96 3.72 -1.15
C ASP A 87 -14.90 3.93 0.38
N ASP A 88 -14.93 5.16 0.80
CA ASP A 88 -14.70 5.61 2.18
C ASP A 88 -15.76 5.17 3.19
N ILE A 89 -16.92 4.72 2.70
CA ILE A 89 -18.01 4.19 3.54
C ILE A 89 -17.78 2.76 4.00
N ARG A 90 -16.86 2.03 3.34
CA ARG A 90 -16.58 0.62 3.66
C ARG A 90 -15.39 0.48 4.61
N SER A 91 -15.30 -0.68 5.22
CA SER A 91 -14.19 -1.08 6.08
C SER A 91 -13.34 -2.09 5.32
N THR A 92 -12.48 -1.60 4.44
CA THR A 92 -11.62 -2.45 3.62
C THR A 92 -10.41 -2.91 4.42
N ILE A 93 -10.22 -4.23 4.50
CA ILE A 93 -9.16 -4.85 5.32
C ILE A 93 -8.09 -5.57 4.51
N GLY A 94 -8.32 -5.81 3.23
CA GLY A 94 -7.37 -6.48 2.35
C GLY A 94 -7.54 -6.05 0.91
N VAL A 95 -6.47 -6.14 0.14
CA VAL A 95 -6.45 -5.94 -1.30
C VAL A 95 -5.49 -6.92 -1.94
N ALA A 96 -5.88 -7.44 -3.12
CA ALA A 96 -5.02 -8.24 -3.97
C ALA A 96 -5.16 -7.76 -5.43
N ALA A 97 -4.07 -7.83 -6.18
CA ALA A 97 -4.03 -7.50 -7.59
C ALA A 97 -3.70 -8.76 -8.40
N CYS A 98 -4.41 -8.98 -9.50
CA CYS A 98 -4.18 -10.10 -10.42
C CYS A 98 -4.88 -9.84 -11.74
N ASP A 99 -4.23 -10.10 -12.85
CA ASP A 99 -4.84 -10.16 -14.20
C ASP A 99 -5.67 -11.44 -14.31
N ILE A 100 -6.99 -11.33 -14.05
CA ILE A 100 -7.90 -12.49 -13.95
C ILE A 100 -8.38 -12.95 -15.33
N ASP A 101 -8.62 -12.01 -16.24
CA ASP A 101 -9.15 -12.30 -17.57
C ASP A 101 -8.06 -12.32 -18.66
N ASN A 102 -6.81 -12.09 -18.27
CA ASN A 102 -5.62 -12.13 -19.14
C ASN A 102 -5.65 -11.06 -20.24
N ASP A 103 -6.19 -9.89 -19.95
CA ASP A 103 -6.16 -8.73 -20.86
C ASP A 103 -4.91 -7.86 -20.66
N GLY A 104 -4.11 -8.18 -19.64
CA GLY A 104 -2.86 -7.53 -19.28
C GLY A 104 -3.02 -6.35 -18.34
N PHE A 105 -4.22 -6.00 -17.87
CA PHE A 105 -4.44 -5.16 -16.71
C PHE A 105 -4.70 -6.04 -15.49
N GLU A 106 -4.34 -5.56 -14.31
CA GLU A 106 -4.60 -6.30 -13.07
C GLU A 106 -5.88 -5.77 -12.42
N GLU A 107 -6.85 -6.66 -12.18
CA GLU A 107 -8.01 -6.36 -11.35
C GLU A 107 -7.61 -6.26 -9.89
N LEU A 108 -8.33 -5.40 -9.17
CA LEU A 108 -8.17 -5.21 -7.74
C LEU A 108 -9.34 -5.83 -6.99
N TYR A 109 -9.06 -6.89 -6.22
CA TYR A 109 -10.02 -7.44 -5.27
C TYR A 109 -9.88 -6.78 -3.91
N PHE A 110 -10.93 -6.07 -3.47
CA PHE A 110 -11.02 -5.46 -2.14
C PHE A 110 -11.89 -6.29 -1.21
N LEU A 111 -11.27 -6.78 -0.15
CA LEU A 111 -11.95 -7.52 0.92
C LEU A 111 -12.52 -6.53 1.95
N ASN A 112 -13.84 -6.48 2.06
CA ASN A 112 -14.55 -5.62 2.99
C ASN A 112 -15.06 -6.35 4.21
N THR A 113 -15.05 -5.70 5.37
CA THR A 113 -15.66 -6.16 6.61
C THR A 113 -16.51 -5.05 7.21
N ASP A 114 -17.63 -5.41 7.84
CA ASP A 114 -18.51 -4.40 8.43
C ASP A 114 -18.46 -4.42 9.95
N THR A 115 -18.51 -5.62 10.53
CA THR A 115 -18.51 -5.79 11.98
C THR A 115 -17.91 -7.14 12.34
N TYR A 116 -17.37 -7.23 13.56
CA TYR A 116 -16.88 -8.49 14.12
C TYR A 116 -17.98 -9.52 14.42
N SER A 117 -19.26 -9.13 14.42
CA SER A 117 -20.38 -9.99 14.89
C SER A 117 -21.69 -9.83 14.13
N GLY A 118 -21.71 -9.06 13.06
CA GLY A 118 -22.93 -8.74 12.34
C GLY A 118 -23.04 -9.36 10.95
N ARG A 119 -24.18 -9.12 10.29
CA ARG A 119 -24.33 -9.41 8.87
C ARG A 119 -23.47 -8.44 8.07
N LYS A 120 -22.78 -8.95 7.05
CA LYS A 120 -22.03 -8.14 6.10
C LYS A 120 -23.00 -7.18 5.39
N GLN A 121 -22.80 -5.89 5.55
CA GLN A 121 -23.64 -4.84 4.97
C GLN A 121 -23.16 -4.49 3.56
N TYR A 122 -21.85 -4.45 3.37
CA TYR A 122 -21.21 -4.14 2.10
C TYR A 122 -20.50 -5.37 1.55
N SER A 123 -20.68 -5.63 0.26
CA SER A 123 -19.97 -6.69 -0.45
C SER A 123 -18.50 -6.32 -0.63
N ASP A 124 -17.69 -7.32 -0.93
CA ASP A 124 -16.37 -7.11 -1.50
C ASP A 124 -16.50 -6.44 -2.87
N ARG A 125 -15.40 -5.89 -3.38
CA ARG A 125 -15.35 -5.31 -4.71
C ARG A 125 -14.29 -6.00 -5.56
N LEU A 126 -14.57 -6.14 -6.82
CA LEU A 126 -13.61 -6.54 -7.85
C LEU A 126 -13.58 -5.44 -8.90
N LEU A 127 -12.54 -4.60 -8.87
CA LEU A 127 -12.41 -3.46 -9.75
C LEU A 127 -11.51 -3.79 -10.93
N ASP A 128 -12.02 -3.51 -12.13
CA ASP A 128 -11.28 -3.50 -13.38
C ASP A 128 -11.01 -2.04 -13.80
N SER A 129 -9.86 -1.78 -14.41
CA SER A 129 -9.38 -0.44 -14.75
C SER A 129 -9.08 -0.23 -16.24
N GLN A 130 -9.32 -1.21 -17.10
CA GLN A 130 -8.90 -1.18 -18.51
C GLN A 130 -9.28 0.13 -19.26
N THR A 131 -10.52 0.58 -19.12
CA THR A 131 -11.00 1.81 -19.77
C THR A 131 -11.62 2.80 -18.79
N LYS A 132 -12.20 2.30 -17.73
CA LYS A 132 -12.85 3.03 -16.65
C LYS A 132 -12.92 2.09 -15.44
N ILE A 133 -12.67 2.62 -14.26
CA ILE A 133 -12.81 1.81 -13.05
C ILE A 133 -14.27 1.39 -12.88
N ILE A 134 -14.51 0.09 -12.94
CA ILE A 134 -15.82 -0.55 -12.79
C ILE A 134 -15.77 -1.64 -11.73
N ASP A 135 -16.89 -1.89 -11.05
CA ASP A 135 -17.02 -3.00 -10.12
C ASP A 135 -17.72 -4.18 -10.80
N LEU A 136 -16.96 -5.22 -11.09
CA LEU A 136 -17.46 -6.41 -11.81
C LEU A 136 -18.56 -7.13 -11.02
N PHE A 137 -18.51 -7.12 -9.68
CA PHE A 137 -19.58 -7.71 -8.85
C PHE A 137 -20.89 -6.92 -8.90
N GLU A 138 -20.85 -5.61 -9.11
CA GLU A 138 -22.07 -4.81 -9.29
C GLU A 138 -22.69 -5.04 -10.67
N ILE A 139 -21.88 -5.26 -11.69
CA ILE A 139 -22.36 -5.58 -13.04
C ILE A 139 -23.11 -6.91 -13.04
N GLU A 140 -22.54 -7.95 -12.42
CA GLU A 140 -23.17 -9.27 -12.34
C GLU A 140 -24.55 -9.23 -11.67
N LYS A 141 -24.69 -8.50 -10.56
CA LYS A 141 -25.97 -8.31 -9.88
C LYS A 141 -27.04 -7.66 -10.78
N ASN A 142 -26.64 -6.71 -11.62
CA ASN A 142 -27.54 -5.99 -12.52
C ASN A 142 -27.97 -6.83 -13.72
N LEU A 143 -27.17 -7.84 -14.10
CA LEU A 143 -27.49 -8.76 -15.20
C LEU A 143 -28.45 -9.90 -14.80
N ASN A 144 -28.81 -10.05 -13.51
CA ASN A 144 -29.63 -11.14 -12.97
C ASN A 144 -29.13 -12.55 -13.37
N LEU A 145 -27.81 -12.72 -13.42
CA LEU A 145 -27.16 -14.01 -13.69
C LEU A 145 -27.04 -14.83 -12.39
#